data_a5224abd0716cd0cbc9943cf22f3aec5
#
_entry.id   a5224abd0716cd0cbc9943cf22f3aec5
#
_cell.length_a   1.000
_cell.length_b   1.000
_cell.length_c   1.000
_cell.angle_alpha   90.00
_cell.angle_beta   90.00
_cell.angle_gamma   90.00
#
_symmetry.space_group_name_H-M   'P 1'
#
loop_
_entity.id
_entity.type
_entity.pdbx_description
1 polymer ?
#
loop_
_entity_poly.entity_id
_entity_poly.type
_entity_poly.pdbx_seq_one_letter_code
_entity_poly.pdbx_strand_id
1 'polypeptide(L)'
;MKQTTRRDFIKTTAVAATAVAWPAWPLAIKPKPLLSFSTLGCPDWSFDQILKFAGDNNYNGLELRGILRELDLVKCPEFNSAENIRQTKNKIEEKKLKIVDLGSSCALHHPEGTERQKNLDEGKRFIDLAQQLGCPNVRVFPNELPKDGSREAVVDRIIEGLQYLGDYARSTEVSVLMESHGDAVKTDELKTIMDKASRPNVGLVWDVVNMWSVTKESPVSVYGQLKPYIKHTHIKDAKIIDNKPQYVLLGKGDTPILQAVDLLYKEGFKGYYSFEWEKLWHPDIADSELALSDYAKVMRTRFS
;
A
#
# COMPACT_ATOMS: atom_id res chain seq x y z
N MET A 1 -43.92 44.02 61.40
CA MET A 1 -42.82 43.78 60.47
C MET A 1 -41.79 42.93 61.19
N LYS A 2 -41.66 41.65 60.83
CA LYS A 2 -40.67 40.73 61.38
C LYS A 2 -39.40 40.84 60.51
N GLN A 3 -38.28 41.24 61.15
CA GLN A 3 -36.99 41.29 60.50
C GLN A 3 -36.45 39.85 60.27
N THR A 4 -36.24 39.47 59.06
CA THR A 4 -35.56 38.22 58.68
C THR A 4 -34.06 38.39 58.83
N THR A 5 -33.45 37.52 59.64
CA THR A 5 -32.00 37.58 59.93
C THR A 5 -31.22 36.90 58.85
N ARG A 6 -29.95 37.31 58.64
CA ARG A 6 -28.98 36.75 57.65
C ARG A 6 -28.79 35.24 57.75
N ARG A 7 -29.25 34.60 58.83
CA ARG A 7 -29.18 33.13 59.03
C ARG A 7 -30.22 32.33 58.26
N ASP A 8 -31.37 32.97 57.91
CA ASP A 8 -32.47 32.27 57.23
C ASP A 8 -32.26 32.24 55.73
N PHE A 9 -31.35 33.10 55.18
CA PHE A 9 -31.02 33.12 53.74
C PHE A 9 -30.04 32.01 53.31
N ILE A 10 -29.31 31.39 54.26
CA ILE A 10 -28.29 30.37 53.94
C ILE A 10 -28.92 28.93 53.89
N LYS A 11 -30.15 28.78 54.33
CA LYS A 11 -30.79 27.44 54.39
C LYS A 11 -31.62 27.05 53.17
N THR A 12 -31.74 27.86 52.15
CA THR A 12 -32.63 27.57 51.02
C THR A 12 -31.92 27.52 49.67
N THR A 13 -30.59 27.41 49.63
CA THR A 13 -29.87 27.15 48.40
C THR A 13 -29.14 25.81 48.47
N ALA A 14 -29.91 24.73 48.65
CA ALA A 14 -29.44 23.41 48.27
C ALA A 14 -29.45 23.37 46.72
N VAL A 15 -28.36 23.81 46.11
CA VAL A 15 -28.12 23.60 44.69
C VAL A 15 -27.95 22.09 44.53
N ALA A 16 -29.00 21.43 44.03
CA ALA A 16 -28.90 20.08 43.50
C ALA A 16 -27.93 20.17 42.32
N ALA A 17 -26.65 19.86 42.57
CA ALA A 17 -25.70 19.58 41.49
C ALA A 17 -26.15 18.26 40.87
N THR A 18 -27.03 18.33 39.87
CA THR A 18 -27.27 17.22 38.96
C THR A 18 -25.98 17.07 38.18
N ALA A 19 -25.15 16.08 38.59
CA ALA A 19 -24.08 15.60 37.77
C ALA A 19 -24.70 15.11 36.47
N VAL A 20 -24.65 15.91 35.44
CA VAL A 20 -24.92 15.50 34.06
C VAL A 20 -23.79 14.54 33.73
N ALA A 21 -24.01 13.26 33.97
CA ALA A 21 -23.13 12.22 33.42
C ALA A 21 -23.21 12.34 31.91
N TRP A 22 -22.24 13.00 31.29
CA TRP A 22 -22.05 12.88 29.86
C TRP A 22 -21.89 11.40 29.55
N PRO A 23 -22.67 10.85 28.61
CA PRO A 23 -22.47 9.47 28.20
C PRO A 23 -21.02 9.40 27.71
N ALA A 24 -20.20 8.59 28.39
CA ALA A 24 -18.90 8.24 27.87
C ALA A 24 -19.15 7.54 26.52
N TRP A 25 -18.92 8.24 25.42
CA TRP A 25 -18.98 7.60 24.12
C TRP A 25 -17.94 6.48 24.15
N PRO A 26 -18.34 5.25 23.78
CA PRO A 26 -17.38 4.17 23.73
C PRO A 26 -16.24 4.61 22.83
N LEU A 27 -15.01 4.57 23.33
CA LEU A 27 -13.82 4.77 22.51
C LEU A 27 -13.95 3.80 21.34
N ALA A 28 -14.16 4.33 20.15
CA ALA A 28 -14.32 3.51 18.95
C ALA A 28 -13.04 2.69 18.80
N ILE A 29 -13.15 1.38 19.02
CA ILE A 29 -12.03 0.46 18.82
C ILE A 29 -11.67 0.56 17.35
N LYS A 30 -10.45 1.05 17.05
CA LYS A 30 -9.98 1.11 15.68
C LYS A 30 -9.89 -0.30 15.11
N PRO A 31 -10.38 -0.53 13.89
CA PRO A 31 -10.25 -1.84 13.25
C PRO A 31 -8.77 -2.20 13.10
N LYS A 32 -8.47 -3.47 13.29
CA LYS A 32 -7.10 -3.98 13.09
C LYS A 32 -6.65 -3.74 11.64
N PRO A 33 -5.34 -3.49 11.40
CA PRO A 33 -4.79 -3.38 10.05
C PRO A 33 -5.10 -4.61 9.20
N LEU A 34 -5.46 -4.38 7.94
CA LEU A 34 -5.60 -5.44 6.95
C LEU A 34 -4.21 -5.80 6.42
N LEU A 35 -3.81 -7.06 6.57
CA LEU A 35 -2.49 -7.53 6.16
C LEU A 35 -2.57 -8.22 4.81
N SER A 36 -1.63 -7.87 3.93
CA SER A 36 -1.36 -8.57 2.69
C SER A 36 0.15 -8.81 2.53
N PHE A 37 0.51 -9.65 1.58
CA PHE A 37 1.89 -9.76 1.13
C PHE A 37 1.97 -9.86 -0.38
N SER A 38 3.10 -9.42 -0.94
CA SER A 38 3.42 -9.56 -2.36
C SER A 38 3.98 -10.94 -2.66
N THR A 39 3.49 -11.58 -3.72
CA THR A 39 4.02 -12.88 -4.17
C THR A 39 5.48 -12.81 -4.66
N LEU A 40 6.02 -11.60 -4.81
CA LEU A 40 7.47 -11.37 -4.99
C LEU A 40 8.30 -12.05 -3.88
N GLY A 41 7.71 -12.13 -2.68
CA GLY A 41 8.33 -12.74 -1.51
C GLY A 41 8.38 -14.26 -1.50
N CYS A 42 7.68 -14.93 -2.42
CA CYS A 42 7.64 -16.38 -2.49
C CYS A 42 7.68 -16.87 -3.96
N PRO A 43 8.76 -16.55 -4.70
CA PRO A 43 8.82 -16.70 -6.15
C PRO A 43 8.72 -18.14 -6.65
N ASP A 44 9.01 -19.13 -5.82
CA ASP A 44 9.03 -20.54 -6.19
C ASP A 44 7.76 -21.28 -5.73
N TRP A 45 6.79 -20.57 -5.14
CA TRP A 45 5.56 -21.20 -4.68
C TRP A 45 4.50 -21.25 -5.78
N SER A 46 3.80 -22.39 -5.86
CA SER A 46 2.58 -22.49 -6.66
C SER A 46 1.47 -21.62 -6.07
N PHE A 47 0.49 -21.27 -6.87
CA PHE A 47 -0.63 -20.44 -6.41
C PHE A 47 -1.40 -21.12 -5.26
N ASP A 48 -1.58 -22.44 -5.29
CA ASP A 48 -2.23 -23.17 -4.22
C ASP A 48 -1.41 -23.15 -2.90
N GLN A 49 -0.08 -23.17 -2.99
CA GLN A 49 0.80 -22.97 -1.81
C GLN A 49 0.65 -21.55 -1.25
N ILE A 50 0.61 -20.53 -2.11
CA ILE A 50 0.40 -19.12 -1.71
C ILE A 50 -0.94 -18.98 -0.96
N LEU A 51 -2.03 -19.50 -1.54
CA LEU A 51 -3.35 -19.43 -0.93
C LEU A 51 -3.42 -20.17 0.42
N LYS A 52 -2.82 -21.37 0.47
CA LYS A 52 -2.76 -22.14 1.72
C LYS A 52 -2.01 -21.37 2.80
N PHE A 53 -0.82 -20.89 2.49
CA PHE A 53 0.01 -20.15 3.45
C PHE A 53 -0.69 -18.87 3.93
N ALA A 54 -1.28 -18.10 3.02
CA ALA A 54 -2.01 -16.88 3.37
C ALA A 54 -3.18 -17.17 4.33
N GLY A 55 -3.93 -18.24 4.06
CA GLY A 55 -5.02 -18.68 4.94
C GLY A 55 -4.52 -19.12 6.32
N ASP A 56 -3.52 -19.99 6.37
CA ASP A 56 -2.95 -20.53 7.62
C ASP A 56 -2.36 -19.41 8.52
N ASN A 57 -1.81 -18.37 7.89
CA ASN A 57 -1.27 -17.21 8.59
C ASN A 57 -2.28 -16.06 8.73
N ASN A 58 -3.57 -16.30 8.44
CA ASN A 58 -4.67 -15.32 8.57
C ASN A 58 -4.41 -13.99 7.86
N TYR A 59 -3.79 -13.96 6.72
CA TYR A 59 -3.73 -12.78 5.89
C TYR A 59 -5.12 -12.38 5.38
N ASN A 60 -5.30 -11.11 5.05
CA ASN A 60 -6.56 -10.59 4.53
C ASN A 60 -6.53 -10.46 3.00
N GLY A 61 -5.34 -10.35 2.42
CA GLY A 61 -5.17 -10.17 0.99
C GLY A 61 -3.83 -10.59 0.45
N LEU A 62 -3.73 -10.59 -0.87
CA LEU A 62 -2.54 -10.88 -1.65
C LEU A 62 -2.31 -9.76 -2.67
N GLU A 63 -1.07 -9.35 -2.80
CA GLU A 63 -0.58 -8.60 -3.94
C GLU A 63 0.09 -9.58 -4.90
N LEU A 64 -0.36 -9.60 -6.15
CA LEU A 64 0.20 -10.52 -7.14
C LEU A 64 1.27 -9.79 -7.97
N ARG A 65 2.54 -10.17 -7.78
CA ARG A 65 3.69 -9.67 -8.55
C ARG A 65 4.30 -10.72 -9.46
N GLY A 66 3.82 -11.91 -9.42
CA GLY A 66 4.24 -13.04 -10.23
C GLY A 66 3.88 -14.36 -9.54
N ILE A 67 3.88 -15.46 -10.31
CA ILE A 67 3.68 -16.82 -9.83
C ILE A 67 4.72 -17.70 -10.50
N LEU A 68 5.44 -18.53 -9.72
CA LEU A 68 6.50 -19.42 -10.23
C LEU A 68 7.49 -18.67 -11.14
N ARG A 69 7.91 -17.48 -10.72
CA ARG A 69 8.81 -16.55 -11.40
C ARG A 69 8.27 -15.92 -12.70
N GLU A 70 7.06 -16.28 -13.17
CA GLU A 70 6.42 -15.58 -14.28
C GLU A 70 5.80 -14.27 -13.77
N LEU A 71 6.30 -13.15 -14.29
CA LEU A 71 5.87 -11.79 -13.88
C LEU A 71 4.71 -11.27 -14.72
N ASP A 72 4.54 -11.75 -15.94
CA ASP A 72 3.39 -11.41 -16.78
C ASP A 72 2.20 -12.29 -16.40
N LEU A 73 1.42 -11.83 -15.42
CA LEU A 73 0.32 -12.60 -14.83
C LEU A 73 -0.66 -13.18 -15.86
N VAL A 74 -0.86 -12.49 -17.00
CA VAL A 74 -1.78 -13.00 -18.04
C VAL A 74 -1.26 -14.26 -18.75
N LYS A 75 0.03 -14.60 -18.55
CA LYS A 75 0.62 -15.85 -19.02
C LYS A 75 0.51 -17.00 -18.02
N CYS A 76 0.25 -16.68 -16.75
CA CYS A 76 0.10 -17.69 -15.72
C CYS A 76 -1.15 -18.55 -15.99
N PRO A 77 -1.09 -19.88 -15.78
CA PRO A 77 -2.25 -20.76 -15.97
C PRO A 77 -3.50 -20.29 -15.22
N GLU A 78 -3.35 -19.66 -14.09
CA GLU A 78 -4.41 -19.14 -13.23
C GLU A 78 -5.22 -18.03 -13.92
N PHE A 79 -4.64 -17.31 -14.90
CA PHE A 79 -5.22 -16.09 -15.46
C PHE A 79 -5.27 -16.05 -16.99
N ASN A 80 -4.84 -17.10 -17.66
CA ASN A 80 -4.71 -17.11 -19.12
C ASN A 80 -6.01 -17.39 -19.90
N SER A 81 -7.13 -17.57 -19.19
CA SER A 81 -8.47 -17.72 -19.77
C SER A 81 -9.56 -17.26 -18.80
N ALA A 82 -10.73 -16.88 -19.34
CA ALA A 82 -11.88 -16.49 -18.51
C ALA A 82 -12.32 -17.61 -17.54
N GLU A 83 -12.23 -18.87 -17.95
CA GLU A 83 -12.55 -20.02 -17.11
C GLU A 83 -11.56 -20.15 -15.94
N ASN A 84 -10.26 -20.03 -16.22
CA ASN A 84 -9.22 -20.13 -15.19
C ASN A 84 -9.29 -18.95 -14.21
N ILE A 85 -9.56 -17.74 -14.69
CA ILE A 85 -9.80 -16.56 -13.84
C ILE A 85 -10.99 -16.82 -12.89
N ARG A 86 -12.08 -17.38 -13.39
CA ARG A 86 -13.25 -17.70 -12.57
C ARG A 86 -12.93 -18.74 -11.49
N GLN A 87 -12.23 -19.82 -11.86
CA GLN A 87 -11.80 -20.86 -10.92
C GLN A 87 -10.85 -20.29 -9.86
N THR A 88 -9.92 -19.45 -10.26
CA THR A 88 -8.97 -18.77 -9.37
C THR A 88 -9.69 -17.84 -8.38
N LYS A 89 -10.69 -17.08 -8.84
CA LYS A 89 -11.51 -16.26 -7.94
C LYS A 89 -12.21 -17.12 -6.88
N ASN A 90 -12.82 -18.23 -7.27
CA ASN A 90 -13.48 -19.13 -6.32
C ASN A 90 -12.49 -19.62 -5.25
N LYS A 91 -11.28 -20.07 -5.65
CA LYS A 91 -10.24 -20.50 -4.71
C LYS A 91 -9.85 -19.40 -3.70
N ILE A 92 -9.74 -18.16 -4.17
CA ILE A 92 -9.41 -16.99 -3.33
C ILE A 92 -10.55 -16.73 -2.34
N GLU A 93 -11.79 -16.74 -2.81
CA GLU A 93 -12.99 -16.49 -1.98
C GLU A 93 -13.18 -17.59 -0.92
N GLU A 94 -12.95 -18.85 -1.25
CA GLU A 94 -12.98 -19.99 -0.31
C GLU A 94 -12.00 -19.78 0.85
N LYS A 95 -10.86 -19.15 0.60
CA LYS A 95 -9.86 -18.78 1.62
C LYS A 95 -10.17 -17.46 2.33
N LYS A 96 -11.26 -16.77 1.96
CA LYS A 96 -11.64 -15.43 2.48
C LYS A 96 -10.55 -14.37 2.25
N LEU A 97 -9.77 -14.55 1.20
CA LEU A 97 -8.73 -13.62 0.78
C LEU A 97 -9.28 -12.64 -0.25
N LYS A 98 -8.54 -11.53 -0.46
CA LYS A 98 -8.76 -10.59 -1.55
C LYS A 98 -7.47 -10.41 -2.34
N ILE A 99 -7.57 -10.24 -3.66
CA ILE A 99 -6.46 -9.66 -4.42
C ILE A 99 -6.55 -8.16 -4.27
N VAL A 100 -5.47 -7.55 -3.80
CA VAL A 100 -5.47 -6.14 -3.37
C VAL A 100 -4.69 -5.23 -4.31
N ASP A 101 -3.75 -5.79 -5.03
CA ASP A 101 -2.98 -5.11 -6.07
C ASP A 101 -2.42 -6.13 -7.08
N LEU A 102 -2.29 -5.73 -8.35
CA LEU A 102 -1.53 -6.44 -9.36
C LEU A 102 -0.28 -5.62 -9.70
N GLY A 103 0.89 -6.14 -9.32
CA GLY A 103 2.17 -5.49 -9.60
C GLY A 103 2.61 -5.75 -11.05
N SER A 104 2.41 -4.79 -11.96
CA SER A 104 2.89 -4.87 -13.34
C SER A 104 4.38 -4.54 -13.45
N SER A 105 5.00 -4.80 -14.61
CA SER A 105 6.33 -4.28 -14.94
C SER A 105 6.26 -3.00 -15.78
N CYS A 106 5.07 -2.43 -15.97
CA CYS A 106 4.83 -1.21 -16.73
C CYS A 106 5.64 -0.05 -16.17
N ALA A 107 6.62 0.43 -16.93
CA ALA A 107 7.48 1.56 -16.61
C ALA A 107 7.15 2.77 -17.51
N LEU A 108 6.90 3.93 -16.88
CA LEU A 108 6.33 5.09 -17.55
C LEU A 108 7.38 6.08 -18.10
N HIS A 109 8.65 5.94 -17.71
CA HIS A 109 9.73 6.87 -18.07
C HIS A 109 10.18 6.78 -19.53
N HIS A 110 9.88 5.70 -20.24
CA HIS A 110 10.34 5.46 -21.59
C HIS A 110 9.94 6.58 -22.58
N PRO A 111 10.84 7.01 -23.46
CA PRO A 111 10.50 7.94 -24.53
C PRO A 111 9.52 7.31 -25.53
N GLU A 112 8.89 8.16 -26.34
CA GLU A 112 8.02 7.70 -27.42
C GLU A 112 8.72 6.65 -28.29
N GLY A 113 7.99 5.58 -28.63
CA GLY A 113 8.49 4.45 -29.40
C GLY A 113 7.98 3.10 -28.89
N THR A 114 8.59 2.04 -29.40
CA THR A 114 8.14 0.65 -29.18
C THR A 114 8.13 0.25 -27.70
N GLU A 115 9.15 0.64 -26.91
CA GLU A 115 9.20 0.28 -25.49
C GLU A 115 8.12 0.99 -24.68
N ARG A 116 7.86 2.28 -24.93
CA ARG A 116 6.75 2.99 -24.29
C ARG A 116 5.42 2.32 -24.60
N GLN A 117 5.17 2.02 -25.88
CA GLN A 117 3.92 1.36 -26.29
C GLN A 117 3.74 0.00 -25.62
N LYS A 118 4.79 -0.82 -25.58
CA LYS A 118 4.79 -2.13 -24.91
C LYS A 118 4.48 -2.03 -23.42
N ASN A 119 5.05 -1.06 -22.71
CA ASN A 119 4.80 -0.80 -21.31
C ASN A 119 3.34 -0.35 -21.07
N LEU A 120 2.83 0.59 -21.87
CA LEU A 120 1.44 1.04 -21.77
C LEU A 120 0.45 -0.11 -22.09
N ASP A 121 0.77 -0.96 -23.07
CA ASP A 121 -0.07 -2.13 -23.39
C ASP A 121 -0.03 -3.18 -22.26
N GLU A 122 1.10 -3.35 -21.56
CA GLU A 122 1.15 -4.16 -20.37
C GLU A 122 0.25 -3.57 -19.27
N GLY A 123 0.35 -2.27 -18.99
CA GLY A 123 -0.52 -1.59 -18.03
C GLY A 123 -2.00 -1.84 -18.32
N LYS A 124 -2.43 -1.73 -19.58
CA LYS A 124 -3.82 -2.02 -19.98
C LYS A 124 -4.23 -3.47 -19.73
N ARG A 125 -3.37 -4.44 -20.13
CA ARG A 125 -3.66 -5.87 -19.87
C ARG A 125 -3.81 -6.17 -18.38
N PHE A 126 -3.01 -5.53 -17.53
CA PHE A 126 -3.13 -5.68 -16.08
C PHE A 126 -4.40 -5.02 -15.52
N ILE A 127 -4.83 -3.88 -16.07
CA ILE A 127 -6.11 -3.23 -15.73
C ILE A 127 -7.28 -4.16 -16.10
N ASP A 128 -7.26 -4.75 -17.29
CA ASP A 128 -8.30 -5.68 -17.74
C ASP A 128 -8.37 -6.94 -16.86
N LEU A 129 -7.21 -7.49 -16.48
CA LEU A 129 -7.13 -8.62 -15.56
C LEU A 129 -7.62 -8.23 -14.16
N ALA A 130 -7.23 -7.06 -13.66
CA ALA A 130 -7.66 -6.55 -12.35
C ALA A 130 -9.18 -6.41 -12.28
N GLN A 131 -9.80 -5.85 -13.33
CA GLN A 131 -11.26 -5.76 -13.44
C GLN A 131 -11.93 -7.14 -13.38
N GLN A 132 -11.41 -8.12 -14.13
CA GLN A 132 -11.95 -9.49 -14.13
C GLN A 132 -11.82 -10.16 -12.76
N LEU A 133 -10.73 -9.93 -12.06
CA LEU A 133 -10.47 -10.45 -10.71
C LEU A 133 -11.23 -9.72 -9.62
N GLY A 134 -11.74 -8.51 -9.87
CA GLY A 134 -12.25 -7.61 -8.83
C GLY A 134 -11.14 -7.05 -7.95
N CYS A 135 -9.92 -6.94 -8.50
CA CYS A 135 -8.78 -6.33 -7.83
C CYS A 135 -8.85 -4.80 -7.97
N PRO A 136 -8.73 -4.03 -6.86
CA PRO A 136 -8.92 -2.59 -6.91
C PRO A 136 -7.75 -1.79 -7.48
N ASN A 137 -6.56 -2.38 -7.58
CA ASN A 137 -5.36 -1.64 -7.92
C ASN A 137 -4.47 -2.38 -8.94
N VAL A 138 -3.79 -1.59 -9.75
CA VAL A 138 -2.67 -2.02 -10.60
C VAL A 138 -1.50 -1.09 -10.34
N ARG A 139 -0.37 -1.64 -9.91
CA ARG A 139 0.86 -0.89 -9.70
C ARG A 139 1.64 -0.74 -11.00
N VAL A 140 2.16 0.48 -11.24
CA VAL A 140 3.08 0.84 -12.32
C VAL A 140 4.32 1.54 -11.75
N PHE A 141 5.39 1.59 -12.52
CA PHE A 141 6.66 2.19 -12.11
C PHE A 141 6.93 3.54 -12.77
N PRO A 142 7.50 4.52 -12.05
CA PRO A 142 8.15 5.69 -12.66
C PRO A 142 9.54 5.36 -13.18
N ASN A 143 10.30 4.55 -12.46
CA ASN A 143 11.67 4.08 -12.64
C ASN A 143 12.73 5.20 -12.82
N GLU A 144 13.34 5.32 -13.98
CA GLU A 144 14.56 6.11 -14.16
C GLU A 144 14.25 7.57 -14.47
N LEU A 145 14.85 8.47 -13.72
CA LEU A 145 14.81 9.89 -13.96
C LEU A 145 16.23 10.43 -14.15
N PRO A 146 16.54 11.03 -15.29
CA PRO A 146 17.85 11.61 -15.55
C PRO A 146 18.22 12.67 -14.52
N LYS A 147 19.53 12.85 -14.29
CA LYS A 147 20.06 13.89 -13.40
C LYS A 147 20.44 15.19 -14.14
N ASP A 148 20.17 15.23 -15.43
CA ASP A 148 20.43 16.36 -16.32
C ASP A 148 19.16 17.16 -16.65
N GLY A 149 19.27 18.12 -17.57
CA GLY A 149 18.16 18.97 -17.99
C GLY A 149 16.98 18.25 -18.66
N SER A 150 17.09 16.95 -18.93
CA SER A 150 16.00 16.16 -19.52
C SER A 150 15.01 15.61 -18.47
N ARG A 151 15.29 15.76 -17.15
CA ARG A 151 14.47 15.23 -16.06
C ARG A 151 13.01 15.67 -16.15
N GLU A 152 12.76 16.95 -16.39
CA GLU A 152 11.39 17.48 -16.47
C GLU A 152 10.58 16.81 -17.58
N ALA A 153 11.18 16.62 -18.76
CA ALA A 153 10.53 15.92 -19.87
C ALA A 153 10.21 14.45 -19.55
N VAL A 154 11.02 13.79 -18.72
CA VAL A 154 10.72 12.42 -18.25
C VAL A 154 9.58 12.43 -17.24
N VAL A 155 9.56 13.38 -16.32
CA VAL A 155 8.45 13.58 -15.39
C VAL A 155 7.14 13.81 -16.13
N ASP A 156 7.14 14.66 -17.15
CA ASP A 156 5.94 14.92 -17.97
C ASP A 156 5.46 13.64 -18.68
N ARG A 157 6.36 12.81 -19.22
CA ARG A 157 6.00 11.51 -19.80
C ARG A 157 5.39 10.53 -18.80
N ILE A 158 5.88 10.54 -17.55
CA ILE A 158 5.28 9.74 -16.46
C ILE A 158 3.86 10.22 -16.18
N ILE A 159 3.65 11.53 -16.10
CA ILE A 159 2.33 12.14 -15.90
C ILE A 159 1.36 11.76 -17.03
N GLU A 160 1.80 11.89 -18.28
CA GLU A 160 1.01 11.49 -19.45
C GLU A 160 0.65 9.99 -19.44
N GLY A 161 1.61 9.13 -19.05
CA GLY A 161 1.38 7.69 -18.91
C GLY A 161 0.35 7.37 -17.83
N LEU A 162 0.41 8.04 -16.68
CA LEU A 162 -0.59 7.92 -15.60
C LEU A 162 -1.97 8.40 -16.05
N GLN A 163 -2.03 9.53 -16.75
CA GLN A 163 -3.28 10.04 -17.31
C GLN A 163 -3.88 9.06 -18.31
N TYR A 164 -3.05 8.54 -19.24
CA TYR A 164 -3.49 7.58 -20.25
C TYR A 164 -4.06 6.30 -19.64
N LEU A 165 -3.34 5.68 -18.70
CA LEU A 165 -3.81 4.47 -18.02
C LEU A 165 -5.00 4.74 -17.11
N GLY A 166 -5.03 5.90 -16.41
CA GLY A 166 -6.15 6.33 -15.60
C GLY A 166 -7.42 6.56 -16.44
N ASP A 167 -7.28 7.16 -17.62
CA ASP A 167 -8.40 7.34 -18.57
C ASP A 167 -8.87 6.01 -19.15
N TYR A 168 -7.96 5.07 -19.43
CA TYR A 168 -8.31 3.70 -19.85
C TYR A 168 -9.12 2.97 -18.77
N ALA A 169 -8.72 3.08 -17.51
CA ALA A 169 -9.39 2.44 -16.39
C ALA A 169 -10.67 3.17 -15.91
N ARG A 170 -11.06 4.29 -16.52
CA ARG A 170 -12.15 5.16 -16.03
C ARG A 170 -13.50 4.47 -15.85
N SER A 171 -13.80 3.50 -16.70
CA SER A 171 -15.07 2.74 -16.67
C SER A 171 -15.00 1.49 -15.78
N THR A 172 -13.93 1.31 -15.04
CA THR A 172 -13.69 0.17 -14.15
C THR A 172 -13.59 0.63 -12.70
N GLU A 173 -13.58 -0.32 -11.77
CA GLU A 173 -13.29 -0.06 -10.34
C GLU A 173 -11.78 -0.05 -10.04
N VAL A 174 -10.92 -0.09 -11.08
CA VAL A 174 -9.47 -0.22 -10.94
C VAL A 174 -8.81 1.15 -10.81
N SER A 175 -7.95 1.29 -9.82
CA SER A 175 -7.03 2.42 -9.69
C SER A 175 -5.64 2.05 -10.23
N VAL A 176 -5.01 2.99 -10.94
CA VAL A 176 -3.61 2.89 -11.38
C VAL A 176 -2.73 3.56 -10.33
N LEU A 177 -1.84 2.81 -9.71
CA LEU A 177 -1.00 3.30 -8.62
C LEU A 177 0.46 3.35 -9.06
N MET A 178 1.06 4.54 -9.02
CA MET A 178 2.50 4.67 -9.21
C MET A 178 3.22 4.35 -7.90
N GLU A 179 4.19 3.47 -7.95
CA GLU A 179 5.04 3.21 -6.78
C GLU A 179 6.09 4.32 -6.61
N SER A 180 6.38 4.70 -5.37
CA SER A 180 7.56 5.48 -5.04
C SER A 180 8.83 4.62 -5.20
N HIS A 181 9.40 4.62 -6.40
CA HIS A 181 10.43 3.68 -6.83
C HIS A 181 11.48 4.32 -7.75
N GLY A 182 12.67 3.71 -7.81
CA GLY A 182 13.77 4.18 -8.66
C GLY A 182 14.24 5.57 -8.25
N ASP A 183 14.28 6.50 -9.21
CA ASP A 183 14.70 7.87 -8.97
C ASP A 183 13.55 8.82 -8.58
N ALA A 184 12.28 8.38 -8.67
CA ALA A 184 11.10 9.14 -8.27
C ALA A 184 10.70 8.79 -6.83
N VAL A 185 11.47 9.29 -5.87
CA VAL A 185 11.32 8.99 -4.43
C VAL A 185 11.28 10.25 -3.55
N LYS A 186 11.33 11.45 -4.12
CA LYS A 186 11.25 12.71 -3.37
C LYS A 186 9.79 13.12 -3.22
N THR A 187 9.42 13.52 -2.02
CA THR A 187 8.04 13.88 -1.67
C THR A 187 7.46 14.98 -2.54
N ASP A 188 8.21 16.05 -2.78
CA ASP A 188 7.78 17.20 -3.58
C ASP A 188 7.58 16.84 -5.06
N GLU A 189 8.45 16.00 -5.61
CA GLU A 189 8.33 15.50 -6.98
C GLU A 189 7.15 14.55 -7.14
N LEU A 190 6.98 13.58 -6.23
CA LEU A 190 5.84 12.68 -6.23
C LEU A 190 4.51 13.46 -6.10
N LYS A 191 4.49 14.47 -5.22
CA LYS A 191 3.32 15.34 -5.10
C LYS A 191 3.03 16.09 -6.41
N THR A 192 4.06 16.63 -7.05
CA THR A 192 3.92 17.33 -8.33
C THR A 192 3.37 16.41 -9.43
N ILE A 193 3.89 15.18 -9.51
CA ILE A 193 3.40 14.16 -10.47
C ILE A 193 1.92 13.85 -10.20
N MET A 194 1.53 13.61 -8.96
CA MET A 194 0.15 13.28 -8.61
C MET A 194 -0.82 14.44 -8.85
N ASP A 195 -0.43 15.67 -8.48
CA ASP A 195 -1.22 16.87 -8.73
C ASP A 195 -1.50 17.07 -10.22
N LYS A 196 -0.47 16.90 -11.07
CA LYS A 196 -0.58 17.05 -12.51
C LYS A 196 -1.29 15.87 -13.19
N ALA A 197 -1.10 14.63 -12.71
CA ALA A 197 -1.82 13.46 -13.23
C ALA A 197 -3.34 13.61 -13.07
N SER A 198 -3.79 14.14 -11.92
CA SER A 198 -5.15 14.64 -11.66
C SER A 198 -6.28 13.75 -12.19
N ARG A 199 -6.26 12.46 -11.86
CA ARG A 199 -7.34 11.49 -12.15
C ARG A 199 -7.80 10.85 -10.83
N PRO A 200 -9.11 10.67 -10.58
CA PRO A 200 -9.64 10.14 -9.32
C PRO A 200 -9.21 8.68 -9.07
N ASN A 201 -8.92 7.95 -10.13
CA ASN A 201 -8.45 6.56 -10.10
C ASN A 201 -6.94 6.43 -10.31
N VAL A 202 -6.16 7.50 -10.14
CA VAL A 202 -4.69 7.47 -10.07
C VAL A 202 -4.26 7.75 -8.63
N GLY A 203 -3.21 7.10 -8.17
CA GLY A 203 -2.69 7.26 -6.81
C GLY A 203 -1.28 6.72 -6.66
N LEU A 204 -0.89 6.53 -5.40
CA LEU A 204 0.43 6.04 -5.04
C LEU A 204 0.37 4.71 -4.29
N VAL A 205 1.36 3.86 -4.57
CA VAL A 205 1.88 2.87 -3.63
C VAL A 205 3.00 3.56 -2.86
N TRP A 206 2.82 3.71 -1.56
CA TRP A 206 3.87 4.28 -0.72
C TRP A 206 4.83 3.19 -0.26
N ASP A 207 6.00 3.14 -0.88
CA ASP A 207 7.13 2.36 -0.39
C ASP A 207 8.01 3.24 0.51
N VAL A 208 7.91 2.99 1.81
CA VAL A 208 8.60 3.79 2.83
C VAL A 208 10.11 3.63 2.75
N VAL A 209 10.59 2.40 2.47
CA VAL A 209 12.02 2.09 2.46
C VAL A 209 12.69 2.67 1.22
N ASN A 210 12.06 2.57 0.06
CA ASN A 210 12.57 3.17 -1.17
C ASN A 210 12.76 4.69 -1.01
N MET A 211 11.77 5.38 -0.48
CA MET A 211 11.87 6.81 -0.22
C MET A 211 12.94 7.14 0.83
N TRP A 212 12.83 6.51 2.00
CA TRP A 212 13.70 6.86 3.13
C TRP A 212 15.18 6.50 2.89
N SER A 213 15.47 5.43 2.19
CA SER A 213 16.86 5.02 1.90
C SER A 213 17.62 6.10 1.13
N VAL A 214 16.92 6.85 0.28
CA VAL A 214 17.52 7.92 -0.56
C VAL A 214 17.38 9.30 0.09
N THR A 215 16.19 9.65 0.56
CA THR A 215 15.86 11.02 0.96
C THR A 215 16.07 11.30 2.45
N LYS A 216 15.99 10.26 3.28
CA LYS A 216 15.93 10.36 4.75
C LYS A 216 14.76 11.21 5.28
N GLU A 217 13.75 11.48 4.44
CA GLU A 217 12.54 12.18 4.87
C GLU A 217 11.75 11.34 5.89
N SER A 218 11.25 12.00 6.94
CA SER A 218 10.49 11.29 7.97
C SER A 218 9.14 10.82 7.44
N PRO A 219 8.63 9.65 7.87
CA PRO A 219 7.29 9.18 7.48
C PRO A 219 6.17 10.20 7.75
N VAL A 220 6.31 10.98 8.82
CA VAL A 220 5.33 12.03 9.18
C VAL A 220 5.31 13.14 8.12
N SER A 221 6.48 13.60 7.68
CA SER A 221 6.58 14.63 6.63
C SER A 221 6.04 14.14 5.30
N VAL A 222 6.44 12.93 4.89
CA VAL A 222 5.97 12.29 3.64
C VAL A 222 4.46 12.11 3.65
N TYR A 223 3.93 11.48 4.68
CA TYR A 223 2.50 11.19 4.79
C TYR A 223 1.66 12.47 4.86
N GLY A 224 2.15 13.50 5.55
CA GLY A 224 1.47 14.80 5.64
C GLY A 224 1.21 15.44 4.27
N GLN A 225 2.07 15.20 3.30
CA GLN A 225 1.96 15.75 1.94
C GLN A 225 1.31 14.79 0.94
N LEU A 226 1.58 13.47 1.05
CA LEU A 226 1.15 12.48 0.07
C LEU A 226 -0.12 11.70 0.48
N LYS A 227 -0.62 11.86 1.71
CA LYS A 227 -1.83 11.17 2.22
C LYS A 227 -3.01 11.13 1.24
N PRO A 228 -3.36 12.20 0.49
CA PRO A 228 -4.50 12.16 -0.43
C PRO A 228 -4.34 11.18 -1.59
N TYR A 229 -3.10 10.81 -1.93
CA TYR A 229 -2.77 9.96 -3.06
C TYR A 229 -2.48 8.50 -2.68
N ILE A 230 -2.09 8.24 -1.41
CA ILE A 230 -1.69 6.91 -0.92
C ILE A 230 -2.93 6.01 -0.85
N LYS A 231 -3.00 5.03 -1.75
CA LYS A 231 -4.05 4.01 -1.79
C LYS A 231 -3.56 2.63 -1.37
N HIS A 232 -2.27 2.36 -1.54
CA HIS A 232 -1.61 1.11 -1.15
C HIS A 232 -0.25 1.39 -0.51
N THR A 233 0.30 0.40 0.21
CA THR A 233 1.59 0.57 0.89
C THR A 233 2.46 -0.67 0.74
N HIS A 234 3.75 -0.47 0.50
CA HIS A 234 4.76 -1.51 0.64
C HIS A 234 5.45 -1.38 2.00
N ILE A 235 5.35 -2.44 2.78
CA ILE A 235 5.98 -2.58 4.09
C ILE A 235 7.14 -3.56 3.92
N LYS A 236 8.33 -3.11 4.21
CA LYS A 236 9.57 -3.91 4.27
C LYS A 236 10.52 -3.21 5.22
N ASP A 237 11.60 -3.87 5.62
CA ASP A 237 12.61 -3.28 6.49
C ASP A 237 14.00 -3.61 5.97
N ALA A 238 14.95 -2.72 6.21
CA ALA A 238 16.30 -2.86 5.71
C ALA A 238 17.33 -2.25 6.67
N LYS A 239 18.51 -2.85 6.72
CA LYS A 239 19.72 -2.19 7.19
C LYS A 239 20.38 -1.46 6.02
N ILE A 240 20.92 -0.28 6.30
CA ILE A 240 21.64 0.48 5.28
C ILE A 240 23.13 0.22 5.41
N ILE A 241 23.67 -0.60 4.51
CA ILE A 241 25.08 -0.96 4.46
C ILE A 241 25.66 -0.40 3.15
N ASP A 242 26.74 0.35 3.25
CA ASP A 242 27.39 1.01 2.10
C ASP A 242 26.39 1.80 1.22
N ASN A 243 25.46 2.52 1.87
CA ASN A 243 24.37 3.29 1.24
C ASN A 243 23.39 2.43 0.41
N LYS A 244 23.33 1.11 0.64
CA LYS A 244 22.39 0.21 -0.03
C LYS A 244 21.50 -0.48 1.01
N PRO A 245 20.21 -0.66 0.72
CA PRO A 245 19.34 -1.44 1.58
C PRO A 245 19.70 -2.94 1.51
N GLN A 246 19.87 -3.56 2.67
CA GLN A 246 19.89 -5.00 2.84
C GLN A 246 18.62 -5.40 3.60
N TYR A 247 17.72 -6.10 2.94
CA TYR A 247 16.42 -6.43 3.51
C TYR A 247 16.54 -7.41 4.67
N VAL A 248 15.82 -7.10 5.74
CA VAL A 248 15.78 -7.86 6.99
C VAL A 248 14.33 -8.03 7.47
N LEU A 249 14.12 -8.92 8.43
CA LEU A 249 12.81 -9.12 9.03
C LEU A 249 12.29 -7.80 9.64
N LEU A 250 10.98 -7.62 9.67
CA LEU A 250 10.33 -6.38 10.12
C LEU A 250 10.75 -6.02 11.56
N GLY A 251 11.20 -4.78 11.75
CA GLY A 251 11.69 -4.25 13.02
C GLY A 251 13.13 -4.66 13.36
N LYS A 252 13.88 -5.19 12.40
CA LYS A 252 15.30 -5.54 12.56
C LYS A 252 16.24 -4.64 11.76
N GLY A 253 15.67 -3.70 11.01
CA GLY A 253 16.41 -2.74 10.18
C GLY A 253 16.66 -1.40 10.87
N ASP A 254 17.16 -0.48 10.06
CA ASP A 254 17.47 0.90 10.46
C ASP A 254 16.39 1.87 9.97
N THR A 255 15.41 1.38 9.19
CA THR A 255 14.40 2.22 8.55
C THR A 255 13.28 2.60 9.52
N PRO A 256 12.61 3.75 9.37
CA PRO A 256 11.53 4.15 10.25
C PRO A 256 10.19 3.46 9.89
N ILE A 257 10.26 2.21 9.43
CA ILE A 257 9.06 1.51 8.92
C ILE A 257 7.99 1.34 10.00
N LEU A 258 8.37 1.02 11.24
CA LEU A 258 7.40 0.89 12.32
C LEU A 258 6.75 2.24 12.69
N GLN A 259 7.48 3.35 12.52
CA GLN A 259 6.89 4.69 12.67
C GLN A 259 5.84 4.96 11.58
N ALA A 260 6.11 4.56 10.34
CA ALA A 260 5.15 4.68 9.24
C ALA A 260 3.90 3.82 9.48
N VAL A 261 4.08 2.57 9.92
CA VAL A 261 2.99 1.64 10.27
C VAL A 261 2.10 2.21 11.37
N ASP A 262 2.68 2.77 12.44
CA ASP A 262 1.92 3.39 13.54
C ASP A 262 1.18 4.64 13.07
N LEU A 263 1.82 5.45 12.24
CA LEU A 263 1.22 6.65 11.65
C LEU A 263 0.00 6.31 10.81
N LEU A 264 0.13 5.35 9.90
CA LEU A 264 -0.98 4.86 9.07
C LEU A 264 -2.16 4.38 9.93
N TYR A 265 -1.87 3.61 10.97
CA TYR A 265 -2.90 3.13 11.90
C TYR A 265 -3.56 4.28 12.67
N LYS A 266 -2.74 5.20 13.20
CA LYS A 266 -3.21 6.40 13.91
C LYS A 266 -4.13 7.26 13.05
N GLU A 267 -3.76 7.45 11.79
CA GLU A 267 -4.50 8.26 10.81
C GLU A 267 -5.69 7.52 10.18
N GLY A 268 -5.89 6.24 10.53
CA GLY A 268 -7.04 5.45 10.10
C GLY A 268 -6.97 5.02 8.65
N PHE A 269 -5.78 4.72 8.13
CA PHE A 269 -5.59 4.17 6.80
C PHE A 269 -6.47 2.92 6.59
N LYS A 270 -7.17 2.86 5.45
CA LYS A 270 -8.15 1.81 5.15
C LYS A 270 -7.63 0.77 4.17
N GLY A 271 -6.47 1.03 3.56
CA GLY A 271 -5.83 0.09 2.64
C GLY A 271 -5.12 -1.05 3.35
N TYR A 272 -4.41 -1.83 2.57
CA TYR A 272 -3.65 -2.96 3.07
C TYR A 272 -2.23 -2.55 3.42
N TYR A 273 -1.72 -3.14 4.50
CA TYR A 273 -0.32 -3.12 4.87
C TYR A 273 0.32 -4.31 4.17
N SER A 274 0.85 -4.09 2.96
CA SER A 274 1.36 -5.16 2.11
C SER A 274 2.85 -5.37 2.35
N PHE A 275 3.21 -6.58 2.78
CA PHE A 275 4.61 -6.93 2.98
C PHE A 275 5.26 -7.27 1.64
N GLU A 276 6.20 -6.44 1.22
CA GLU A 276 6.97 -6.66 0.00
C GLU A 276 8.33 -7.26 0.36
N TRP A 277 8.37 -8.58 0.47
CA TRP A 277 9.61 -9.31 0.67
C TRP A 277 10.27 -9.60 -0.67
N GLU A 278 11.44 -9.03 -0.92
CA GLU A 278 12.06 -9.03 -2.25
C GLU A 278 12.87 -10.30 -2.58
N LYS A 279 12.37 -11.47 -2.18
CA LYS A 279 13.05 -12.76 -2.32
C LYS A 279 13.41 -13.12 -3.77
N LEU A 280 12.59 -12.69 -4.75
CA LEU A 280 12.85 -12.93 -6.17
C LEU A 280 14.15 -12.25 -6.64
N TRP A 281 14.39 -11.03 -6.15
CA TRP A 281 15.55 -10.21 -6.56
C TRP A 281 16.76 -10.41 -5.65
N HIS A 282 16.53 -10.84 -4.41
CA HIS A 282 17.53 -11.04 -3.37
C HIS A 282 17.42 -12.45 -2.80
N PRO A 283 17.90 -13.49 -3.52
CA PRO A 283 17.71 -14.89 -3.11
C PRO A 283 18.43 -15.25 -1.81
N ASP A 284 19.38 -14.44 -1.37
CA ASP A 284 20.19 -14.60 -0.16
C ASP A 284 19.53 -14.08 1.13
N ILE A 285 18.43 -13.34 1.04
CA ILE A 285 17.68 -12.91 2.23
C ILE A 285 16.90 -14.08 2.85
N ALA A 286 16.35 -13.88 4.06
CA ALA A 286 15.65 -14.94 4.80
C ALA A 286 14.57 -15.64 3.96
N ASP A 287 14.31 -16.91 4.29
CA ASP A 287 13.35 -17.71 3.54
C ASP A 287 11.93 -17.14 3.61
N SER A 288 11.18 -17.34 2.54
CA SER A 288 9.83 -16.82 2.33
C SER A 288 8.89 -17.16 3.49
N GLU A 289 8.87 -18.43 3.91
CA GLU A 289 7.99 -18.89 4.99
C GLU A 289 8.31 -18.20 6.32
N LEU A 290 9.60 -18.07 6.64
CA LEU A 290 10.05 -17.38 7.84
C LEU A 290 9.66 -15.90 7.80
N ALA A 291 9.99 -15.19 6.71
CA ALA A 291 9.78 -13.76 6.63
C ALA A 291 8.29 -13.39 6.62
N LEU A 292 7.48 -14.09 5.83
CA LEU A 292 6.05 -13.84 5.73
C LEU A 292 5.31 -14.18 7.04
N SER A 293 5.67 -15.28 7.73
CA SER A 293 5.05 -15.61 9.02
C SER A 293 5.47 -14.64 10.14
N ASP A 294 6.74 -14.23 10.18
CA ASP A 294 7.25 -13.25 11.14
C ASP A 294 6.55 -11.90 10.97
N TYR A 295 6.42 -11.40 9.73
CA TYR A 295 5.68 -10.18 9.44
C TYR A 295 4.26 -10.21 10.00
N ALA A 296 3.51 -11.27 9.70
CA ALA A 296 2.15 -11.41 10.18
C ALA A 296 2.06 -11.41 11.71
N LYS A 297 3.02 -12.08 12.37
CA LYS A 297 3.12 -12.12 13.84
C LYS A 297 3.45 -10.74 14.43
N VAL A 298 4.47 -10.06 13.89
CA VAL A 298 4.91 -8.74 14.38
C VAL A 298 3.76 -7.73 14.27
N MET A 299 3.10 -7.67 13.11
CA MET A 299 2.00 -6.73 12.88
C MET A 299 0.80 -7.01 13.82
N ARG A 300 0.44 -8.27 14.03
CA ARG A 300 -0.68 -8.58 14.94
C ARG A 300 -0.35 -8.29 16.39
N THR A 301 0.87 -8.59 16.82
CA THR A 301 1.30 -8.29 18.20
C THR A 301 1.29 -6.78 18.45
N ARG A 302 1.66 -5.98 17.45
CA ARG A 302 1.70 -4.52 17.57
C ARG A 302 0.32 -3.89 17.72
N PHE A 303 -0.72 -4.50 17.16
CA PHE A 303 -2.09 -3.98 17.14
C PHE A 303 -3.11 -4.91 17.86
N SER A 304 -2.59 -5.73 18.78
CA SER A 304 -3.41 -6.60 19.63
C SER A 304 -4.13 -5.82 20.74
#